data_4fa3200eb47cae3ddb3e26536c04e318
#
_entry.id   4fa3200eb47cae3ddb3e26536c04e318
#
_cell.length_a   1.000
_cell.length_b   1.000
_cell.length_c   1.000
_cell.angle_alpha   90.00
_cell.angle_beta   90.00
_cell.angle_gamma   90.00
#
_symmetry.space_group_name_H-M   'P 1'
#
loop_
_entity.id
_entity.type
_entity.pdbx_description
1 polymer ?
#
loop_
_entity_poly.entity_id
_entity_poly.type
_entity_poly.pdbx_seq_one_letter_code
_entity_poly.pdbx_strand_id
1 'polypeptide(L)'
;STAIWLGLALAAKTNIALVIPLFLLFLLAKSANIKTISSFLTIIATTFYTLNIPFINNKAFIQMVLHNPEQQKLFNTAIYINDIALYLIPASLLMLIVQGILIKKYNRDIFLVMLGFSFSIILLFIAPMPGWYYWSIPFLAYFYCKEEGRAPLLFLALQGCYLGYFYLTPNSGYFEVVQLIKPHLAKQLSLFYALNKLGLSDNIMLNISFT
;
A
#
# COMPACT_ATOMS: atom_id res chain seq x y z
N SER A 1 0.59 22.85 8.90
CA SER A 1 -0.29 22.68 7.73
C SER A 1 -0.21 21.22 7.24
N THR A 2 -1.23 20.75 6.54
CA THR A 2 -1.29 19.38 5.97
C THR A 2 -0.07 19.07 5.08
N ALA A 3 0.43 20.06 4.35
CA ALA A 3 1.60 19.92 3.49
C ALA A 3 2.87 19.51 4.25
N ILE A 4 3.10 20.07 5.45
CA ILE A 4 4.23 19.69 6.30
C ILE A 4 4.13 18.23 6.72
N TRP A 5 2.95 17.82 7.21
CA TRP A 5 2.73 16.42 7.61
C TRP A 5 2.90 15.44 6.45
N LEU A 6 2.45 15.84 5.26
CA LEU A 6 2.64 15.01 4.06
C LEU A 6 4.12 14.94 3.66
N GLY A 7 4.87 16.03 3.78
CA GLY A 7 6.33 16.06 3.56
C GLY A 7 7.10 15.20 4.58
N LEU A 8 6.70 15.22 5.86
CA LEU A 8 7.24 14.35 6.91
C LEU A 8 6.95 12.88 6.61
N ALA A 9 5.71 12.57 6.24
CA ALA A 9 5.30 11.22 5.88
C ALA A 9 6.06 10.70 4.65
N LEU A 10 6.26 11.56 3.63
CA LEU A 10 7.05 11.23 2.44
C LEU A 10 8.52 10.98 2.77
N ALA A 11 9.10 11.75 3.69
CA ALA A 11 10.47 11.55 4.16
C ALA A 11 10.61 10.24 4.94
N ALA A 12 9.59 9.85 5.72
CA ALA A 12 9.56 8.57 6.40
C ALA A 12 9.33 7.39 5.45
N LYS A 13 8.53 7.57 4.40
CA LYS A 13 8.21 6.50 3.44
C LYS A 13 7.82 7.07 2.07
N THR A 14 8.65 6.80 1.08
CA THR A 14 8.51 7.34 -0.29
C THR A 14 7.23 6.91 -1.00
N ASN A 15 6.62 5.77 -0.62
CA ASN A 15 5.35 5.31 -1.19
C ASN A 15 4.19 6.29 -0.95
N ILE A 16 4.31 7.20 0.00
CA ILE A 16 3.34 8.29 0.24
C ILE A 16 3.25 9.23 -0.98
N ALA A 17 4.25 9.25 -1.86
CA ALA A 17 4.17 10.01 -3.11
C ALA A 17 2.94 9.66 -3.95
N LEU A 18 2.48 8.41 -3.90
CA LEU A 18 1.31 7.92 -4.65
C LEU A 18 0.00 8.64 -4.30
N VAL A 19 -0.11 9.20 -3.09
CA VAL A 19 -1.32 9.92 -2.68
C VAL A 19 -1.29 11.42 -3.01
N ILE A 20 -0.14 11.97 -3.40
CA ILE A 20 -0.01 13.41 -3.73
C ILE A 20 -1.01 13.83 -4.81
N PRO A 21 -1.18 13.09 -5.94
CA PRO A 21 -2.17 13.44 -6.95
C PRO A 21 -3.60 13.53 -6.40
N LEU A 22 -3.97 12.67 -5.46
CA LEU A 22 -5.30 12.68 -4.84
C LEU A 22 -5.51 13.91 -3.94
N PHE A 23 -4.46 14.35 -3.22
CA PHE A 23 -4.49 15.62 -2.49
C PHE A 23 -4.64 16.81 -3.42
N LEU A 24 -3.96 16.80 -4.58
CA LEU A 24 -4.12 17.85 -5.59
C LEU A 24 -5.55 17.88 -6.14
N LEU A 25 -6.14 16.73 -6.46
CA LEU A 25 -7.54 16.64 -6.87
C LEU A 25 -8.48 17.21 -5.81
N PHE A 26 -8.24 16.88 -4.53
CA PHE A 26 -9.04 17.42 -3.44
C PHE A 26 -8.94 18.95 -3.34
N LEU A 27 -7.74 19.50 -3.48
CA LEU A 27 -7.52 20.95 -3.48
C LEU A 27 -8.20 21.62 -4.68
N LEU A 28 -8.11 21.04 -5.88
CA LEU A 28 -8.79 21.53 -7.09
C LEU A 28 -10.32 21.50 -6.91
N ALA A 29 -10.85 20.43 -6.37
CA ALA A 29 -12.29 20.30 -6.07
C ALA A 29 -12.78 21.34 -5.03
N LYS A 30 -11.89 21.85 -4.18
CA LYS A 30 -12.14 22.95 -3.25
C LYS A 30 -11.85 24.33 -3.85
N SER A 31 -11.69 24.41 -5.17
CA SER A 31 -11.42 25.66 -5.90
C SER A 31 -10.15 26.37 -5.42
N ALA A 32 -9.15 25.60 -4.98
CA ALA A 32 -7.84 26.16 -4.61
C ALA A 32 -7.18 26.81 -5.85
N ASN A 33 -6.65 28.02 -5.67
CA ASN A 33 -5.95 28.70 -6.73
C ASN A 33 -4.55 28.11 -6.95
N ILE A 34 -3.96 28.40 -8.10
CA ILE A 34 -2.64 27.87 -8.49
C ILE A 34 -1.54 28.21 -7.47
N LYS A 35 -1.61 29.38 -6.82
CA LYS A 35 -0.67 29.79 -5.78
C LYS A 35 -0.74 28.85 -4.57
N THR A 36 -1.94 28.47 -4.14
CA THR A 36 -2.16 27.52 -3.04
C THR A 36 -1.60 26.14 -3.39
N ILE A 37 -1.84 25.67 -4.61
CA ILE A 37 -1.34 24.38 -5.09
C ILE A 37 0.20 24.39 -5.17
N SER A 38 0.78 25.44 -5.76
CA SER A 38 2.22 25.59 -5.83
C SER A 38 2.86 25.65 -4.43
N SER A 39 2.29 26.47 -3.52
CA SER A 39 2.75 26.53 -2.13
C SER A 39 2.67 25.18 -1.42
N PHE A 40 1.58 24.43 -1.63
CA PHE A 40 1.40 23.10 -1.06
C PHE A 40 2.52 22.15 -1.51
N LEU A 41 2.80 22.09 -2.82
CA LEU A 41 3.86 21.25 -3.38
C LEU A 41 5.25 21.71 -2.91
N THR A 42 5.51 23.03 -2.88
CA THR A 42 6.78 23.59 -2.41
C THR A 42 7.04 23.21 -0.96
N ILE A 43 6.03 23.31 -0.08
CA ILE A 43 6.17 22.94 1.32
C ILE A 43 6.48 21.45 1.47
N ILE A 44 5.79 20.58 0.72
CA ILE A 44 6.07 19.12 0.73
C ILE A 44 7.52 18.88 0.31
N ALA A 45 7.93 19.43 -0.83
CA ALA A 45 9.27 19.26 -1.36
C ALA A 45 10.35 19.79 -0.40
N THR A 46 10.17 21.01 0.12
CA THR A 46 11.12 21.62 1.08
C THR A 46 11.23 20.75 2.33
N THR A 47 10.11 20.30 2.91
CA THR A 47 10.13 19.45 4.11
C THR A 47 10.86 18.14 3.83
N PHE A 48 10.55 17.48 2.70
CA PHE A 48 11.22 16.26 2.28
C PHE A 48 12.73 16.44 2.12
N TYR A 49 13.15 17.46 1.36
CA TYR A 49 14.57 17.72 1.12
C TYR A 49 15.31 18.10 2.39
N THR A 50 14.76 19.01 3.22
CA THR A 50 15.41 19.44 4.47
C THR A 50 15.74 18.27 5.38
N LEU A 51 14.83 17.30 5.50
CA LEU A 51 15.04 16.12 6.32
C LEU A 51 16.05 15.12 5.73
N ASN A 52 16.14 15.08 4.41
CA ASN A 52 17.00 14.12 3.72
C ASN A 52 18.37 14.69 3.31
N ILE A 53 18.59 16.02 3.38
CA ILE A 53 19.89 16.67 3.07
C ILE A 53 21.08 15.96 3.72
N PRO A 54 21.06 15.59 5.02
CA PRO A 54 22.20 14.94 5.65
C PRO A 54 22.58 13.59 5.03
N PHE A 55 21.62 12.95 4.34
CA PHE A 55 21.77 11.60 3.83
C PHE A 55 21.89 11.53 2.31
N ILE A 56 21.67 12.63 1.58
CA ILE A 56 21.53 12.63 0.11
C ILE A 56 22.79 12.12 -0.61
N ASN A 57 23.98 12.30 0.00
CA ASN A 57 25.24 11.82 -0.54
C ASN A 57 25.64 10.41 -0.02
N ASN A 58 24.80 9.80 0.82
CA ASN A 58 25.06 8.48 1.36
C ASN A 58 24.60 7.40 0.37
N LYS A 59 25.54 6.55 -0.09
CA LYS A 59 25.23 5.47 -1.03
C LYS A 59 24.13 4.53 -0.52
N ALA A 60 24.13 4.20 0.78
CA ALA A 60 23.11 3.36 1.37
C ALA A 60 21.73 4.03 1.31
N PHE A 61 21.62 5.34 1.59
CA PHE A 61 20.38 6.09 1.46
C PHE A 61 19.85 6.05 0.02
N ILE A 62 20.72 6.32 -0.95
CA ILE A 62 20.34 6.30 -2.37
C ILE A 62 19.82 4.91 -2.77
N GLN A 63 20.51 3.84 -2.39
CA GLN A 63 20.11 2.47 -2.73
C GLN A 63 18.86 2.00 -1.99
N MET A 64 18.74 2.30 -0.69
CA MET A 64 17.67 1.76 0.15
C MET A 64 16.39 2.61 0.11
N VAL A 65 16.49 3.89 -0.21
CA VAL A 65 15.34 4.82 -0.20
C VAL A 65 14.93 5.24 -1.61
N LEU A 66 15.87 5.67 -2.44
CA LEU A 66 15.55 6.18 -3.78
C LEU A 66 15.50 5.08 -4.84
N HIS A 67 16.35 4.05 -4.73
CA HIS A 67 16.41 2.92 -5.65
C HIS A 67 16.02 1.59 -4.97
N ASN A 68 15.11 1.66 -4.00
CA ASN A 68 14.66 0.46 -3.28
C ASN A 68 14.03 -0.55 -4.26
N PRO A 69 14.54 -1.79 -4.33
CA PRO A 69 13.99 -2.83 -5.20
C PRO A 69 12.50 -3.11 -4.98
N GLU A 70 12.02 -2.90 -3.76
CA GLU A 70 10.59 -3.04 -3.43
C GLU A 70 9.70 -2.05 -4.21
N GLN A 71 10.22 -0.85 -4.53
CA GLN A 71 9.50 0.13 -5.34
C GLN A 71 9.40 -0.32 -6.81
N GLN A 72 10.37 -1.09 -7.29
CA GLN A 72 10.35 -1.62 -8.66
C GLN A 72 9.24 -2.66 -8.84
N LYS A 73 8.78 -3.30 -7.77
CA LYS A 73 7.64 -4.23 -7.83
C LYS A 73 6.36 -3.58 -8.37
N LEU A 74 6.23 -2.26 -8.29
CA LEU A 74 5.12 -1.52 -8.93
C LEU A 74 5.06 -1.73 -10.44
N PHE A 75 6.18 -2.06 -11.07
CA PHE A 75 6.30 -2.29 -12.51
C PHE A 75 6.48 -3.78 -12.88
N ASN A 76 6.44 -4.69 -11.91
CA ASN A 76 6.63 -6.12 -12.19
C ASN A 76 5.36 -6.79 -12.71
N THR A 77 4.18 -6.29 -12.32
CA THR A 77 2.90 -6.86 -12.73
C THR A 77 2.42 -6.18 -13.99
N ALA A 78 2.62 -6.84 -15.13
CA ALA A 78 2.22 -6.32 -16.44
C ALA A 78 1.46 -7.37 -17.25
N ILE A 79 0.50 -6.91 -18.06
CA ILE A 79 -0.14 -7.68 -19.12
C ILE A 79 0.51 -7.25 -20.44
N TYR A 80 0.98 -8.22 -21.21
CA TYR A 80 1.56 -7.96 -22.52
C TYR A 80 0.49 -8.15 -23.59
N ILE A 81 0.25 -7.10 -24.37
CA ILE A 81 -0.63 -7.10 -25.53
C ILE A 81 0.24 -6.81 -26.74
N ASN A 82 0.54 -7.84 -27.51
CA ASN A 82 1.60 -7.82 -28.51
C ASN A 82 2.93 -7.41 -27.84
N ASP A 83 3.58 -6.36 -28.33
CA ASP A 83 4.86 -5.84 -27.81
C ASP A 83 4.69 -4.72 -26.76
N ILE A 84 3.44 -4.44 -26.35
CA ILE A 84 3.14 -3.36 -25.41
C ILE A 84 2.89 -3.94 -24.02
N ALA A 85 3.69 -3.50 -23.04
CA ALA A 85 3.50 -3.85 -21.63
C ALA A 85 2.53 -2.87 -20.97
N LEU A 86 1.38 -3.37 -20.50
CA LEU A 86 0.44 -2.62 -19.65
C LEU A 86 0.74 -2.93 -18.18
N TYR A 87 1.37 -2.00 -17.49
CA TYR A 87 1.67 -2.13 -16.07
C TYR A 87 0.40 -1.90 -15.23
N LEU A 88 -0.08 -2.95 -14.56
CA LEU A 88 -1.40 -2.96 -13.91
C LEU A 88 -1.51 -1.94 -12.77
N ILE A 89 -0.49 -1.80 -11.93
CA ILE A 89 -0.53 -0.88 -10.79
C ILE A 89 -0.54 0.57 -11.25
N PRO A 90 0.40 1.06 -12.08
CA PRO A 90 0.34 2.41 -12.63
C PRO A 90 -0.95 2.69 -13.39
N ALA A 91 -1.44 1.73 -14.18
CA ALA A 91 -2.70 1.88 -14.92
C ALA A 91 -3.91 2.02 -13.99
N SER A 92 -3.99 1.19 -12.94
CA SER A 92 -5.06 1.25 -11.94
C SER A 92 -5.04 2.56 -11.14
N LEU A 93 -3.85 3.04 -10.75
CA LEU A 93 -3.70 4.34 -10.07
C LEU A 93 -4.09 5.50 -10.99
N LEU A 94 -3.68 5.45 -12.26
CA LEU A 94 -4.11 6.45 -13.25
C LEU A 94 -5.63 6.45 -13.42
N MET A 95 -6.24 5.26 -13.53
CA MET A 95 -7.69 5.11 -13.62
C MET A 95 -8.41 5.69 -12.39
N LEU A 96 -7.85 5.48 -11.18
CA LEU A 96 -8.35 6.07 -9.94
C LEU A 96 -8.31 7.60 -10.01
N ILE A 97 -7.22 8.20 -10.49
CA ILE A 97 -7.08 9.65 -10.66
C ILE A 97 -8.13 10.18 -11.67
N VAL A 98 -8.28 9.51 -12.82
CA VAL A 98 -9.28 9.87 -13.83
C VAL A 98 -10.69 9.82 -13.25
N GLN A 99 -11.03 8.78 -12.50
CA GLN A 99 -12.31 8.71 -11.79
C GLN A 99 -12.49 9.88 -10.82
N GLY A 100 -11.44 10.26 -10.08
CA GLY A 100 -11.46 11.41 -9.19
C GLY A 100 -11.77 12.73 -9.92
N ILE A 101 -11.25 12.90 -11.13
CA ILE A 101 -11.53 14.08 -12.00
C ILE A 101 -13.00 14.08 -12.45
N LEU A 102 -13.56 12.92 -12.75
CA LEU A 102 -14.93 12.79 -13.25
C LEU A 102 -16.00 12.97 -12.14
N ILE A 103 -15.64 12.86 -10.88
CA ILE A 103 -16.58 13.01 -9.77
C ILE A 103 -16.94 14.48 -9.57
N LYS A 104 -18.20 14.84 -9.86
CA LYS A 104 -18.70 16.21 -9.76
C LYS A 104 -18.66 16.81 -8.35
N LYS A 105 -18.87 15.99 -7.31
CA LYS A 105 -18.88 16.41 -5.90
C LYS A 105 -17.82 15.65 -5.12
N TYR A 106 -16.59 16.09 -5.26
CA TYR A 106 -15.44 15.48 -4.55
C TYR A 106 -15.43 15.99 -3.09
N ASN A 107 -15.96 15.19 -2.18
CA ASN A 107 -16.02 15.49 -0.76
C ASN A 107 -14.92 14.78 0.03
N ARG A 108 -14.89 14.98 1.35
CA ARG A 108 -13.91 14.36 2.23
C ARG A 108 -14.02 12.83 2.26
N ASP A 109 -15.25 12.31 2.22
CA ASP A 109 -15.47 10.85 2.28
C ASP A 109 -14.94 10.18 1.03
N ILE A 110 -15.25 10.73 -0.15
CA ILE A 110 -14.71 10.27 -1.43
C ILE A 110 -13.19 10.33 -1.44
N PHE A 111 -12.61 11.42 -0.94
CA PHE A 111 -11.16 11.56 -0.83
C PHE A 111 -10.55 10.43 0.03
N LEU A 112 -11.13 10.14 1.21
CA LEU A 112 -10.65 9.06 2.08
C LEU A 112 -10.80 7.68 1.45
N VAL A 113 -11.91 7.44 0.74
CA VAL A 113 -12.13 6.20 -0.02
C VAL A 113 -11.06 6.04 -1.11
N MET A 114 -10.77 7.08 -1.86
CA MET A 114 -9.74 7.04 -2.91
C MET A 114 -8.33 6.84 -2.36
N LEU A 115 -8.01 7.42 -1.19
CA LEU A 115 -6.77 7.12 -0.47
C LEU A 115 -6.70 5.63 -0.10
N GLY A 116 -7.79 5.07 0.43
CA GLY A 116 -7.88 3.65 0.73
C GLY A 116 -7.65 2.78 -0.51
N PHE A 117 -8.32 3.09 -1.62
CA PHE A 117 -8.13 2.38 -2.88
C PHE A 117 -6.71 2.46 -3.41
N SER A 118 -6.03 3.61 -3.30
CA SER A 118 -4.65 3.75 -3.79
C SER A 118 -3.68 2.80 -3.09
N PHE A 119 -3.83 2.59 -1.78
CA PHE A 119 -3.03 1.62 -1.03
C PHE A 119 -3.50 0.18 -1.27
N SER A 120 -4.81 -0.05 -1.40
CA SER A 120 -5.37 -1.38 -1.66
C SER A 120 -4.97 -1.93 -3.03
N ILE A 121 -4.84 -1.07 -4.06
CA ILE A 121 -4.32 -1.46 -5.38
C ILE A 121 -2.93 -2.08 -5.27
N ILE A 122 -2.04 -1.51 -4.45
CA ILE A 122 -0.70 -2.06 -4.26
C ILE A 122 -0.79 -3.44 -3.62
N LEU A 123 -1.62 -3.60 -2.59
CA LEU A 123 -1.80 -4.87 -1.89
C LEU A 123 -2.44 -5.96 -2.76
N LEU A 124 -3.28 -5.56 -3.71
CA LEU A 124 -3.96 -6.48 -4.62
C LEU A 124 -3.00 -7.09 -5.65
N PHE A 125 -2.07 -6.31 -6.15
CA PHE A 125 -1.19 -6.72 -7.26
C PHE A 125 0.22 -7.15 -6.82
N ILE A 126 0.62 -6.85 -5.60
CA ILE A 126 1.92 -7.24 -5.05
C ILE A 126 1.68 -8.11 -3.83
N ALA A 127 2.30 -9.29 -3.79
CA ALA A 127 2.27 -10.14 -2.61
C ALA A 127 2.71 -9.33 -1.38
N PRO A 128 1.82 -9.08 -0.41
CA PRO A 128 2.09 -8.13 0.65
C PRO A 128 3.11 -8.67 1.64
N MET A 129 4.01 -7.78 2.08
CA MET A 129 4.79 -8.02 3.30
C MET A 129 3.94 -7.74 4.55
N PRO A 130 4.25 -8.41 5.70
CA PRO A 130 3.58 -8.14 6.94
C PRO A 130 3.65 -6.68 7.31
N GLY A 131 2.78 -5.88 7.37
CA GLY A 131 2.83 -4.44 7.66
C GLY A 131 2.43 -3.53 6.50
N TRP A 132 2.41 -4.01 5.27
CA TRP A 132 1.92 -3.19 4.16
C TRP A 132 0.41 -2.95 4.27
N TYR A 133 -0.32 -3.92 4.81
CA TYR A 133 -1.76 -3.80 5.03
C TYR A 133 -2.13 -2.68 6.01
N TYR A 134 -1.24 -2.33 6.95
CA TYR A 134 -1.48 -1.21 7.88
C TYR A 134 -1.71 0.13 7.17
N TRP A 135 -1.27 0.27 5.91
CA TRP A 135 -1.50 1.50 5.15
C TRP A 135 -2.95 1.67 4.71
N SER A 136 -3.66 0.58 4.45
CA SER A 136 -5.07 0.61 4.05
C SER A 136 -6.05 0.45 5.21
N ILE A 137 -5.64 -0.17 6.33
CA ILE A 137 -6.52 -0.41 7.48
C ILE A 137 -7.28 0.83 7.96
N PRO A 138 -6.67 2.01 8.17
CA PRO A 138 -7.39 3.18 8.69
C PRO A 138 -8.53 3.62 7.77
N PHE A 139 -8.34 3.51 6.45
CA PHE A 139 -9.34 3.87 5.46
C PHE A 139 -10.45 2.83 5.38
N LEU A 140 -10.10 1.55 5.41
CA LEU A 140 -11.05 0.45 5.44
C LEU A 140 -11.87 0.48 6.73
N ALA A 141 -11.24 0.68 7.88
CA ALA A 141 -11.94 0.82 9.15
C ALA A 141 -12.91 2.00 9.13
N TYR A 142 -12.48 3.17 8.63
CA TYR A 142 -13.36 4.33 8.49
C TYR A 142 -14.58 4.01 7.62
N PHE A 143 -14.39 3.36 6.47
CA PHE A 143 -15.45 2.99 5.55
C PHE A 143 -16.41 1.99 6.18
N TYR A 144 -15.91 0.87 6.68
CA TYR A 144 -16.75 -0.20 7.22
C TYR A 144 -17.42 0.15 8.55
N CYS A 145 -16.81 1.01 9.38
CA CYS A 145 -17.45 1.47 10.62
C CYS A 145 -18.52 2.54 10.39
N LYS A 146 -18.51 3.20 9.22
CA LYS A 146 -19.52 4.18 8.85
C LYS A 146 -20.79 3.53 8.28
N GLU A 147 -20.65 2.34 7.72
CA GLU A 147 -21.76 1.58 7.16
C GLU A 147 -22.48 0.79 8.24
N GLU A 148 -23.81 0.76 8.14
CA GLU A 148 -24.65 -0.01 9.07
C GLU A 148 -24.78 -1.48 8.65
N GLY A 149 -25.19 -2.35 9.57
CA GLY A 149 -25.51 -3.74 9.30
C GLY A 149 -24.31 -4.68 9.29
N ARG A 150 -24.07 -5.40 8.18
CA ARG A 150 -23.05 -6.45 8.08
C ARG A 150 -21.64 -5.95 7.75
N ALA A 151 -21.46 -4.68 7.49
CA ALA A 151 -20.18 -4.12 7.06
C ALA A 151 -19.05 -4.35 8.09
N PRO A 152 -19.24 -4.17 9.41
CA PRO A 152 -18.21 -4.51 10.40
C PRO A 152 -17.81 -5.98 10.40
N LEU A 153 -18.75 -6.89 10.13
CA LEU A 153 -18.46 -8.32 10.04
C LEU A 153 -17.60 -8.64 8.81
N LEU A 154 -17.90 -8.00 7.67
CA LEU A 154 -17.06 -8.11 6.47
C LEU A 154 -15.65 -7.59 6.70
N PHE A 155 -15.52 -6.49 7.46
CA PHE A 155 -14.19 -5.99 7.84
C PHE A 155 -13.42 -6.99 8.70
N LEU A 156 -14.06 -7.62 9.67
CA LEU A 156 -13.43 -8.67 10.50
C LEU A 156 -13.06 -9.90 9.66
N ALA A 157 -13.91 -10.31 8.73
CA ALA A 157 -13.62 -11.40 7.81
C ALA A 157 -12.39 -11.08 6.94
N LEU A 158 -12.29 -9.85 6.42
CA LEU A 158 -11.12 -9.39 5.67
C LEU A 158 -9.83 -9.44 6.51
N GLN A 159 -9.89 -9.05 7.81
CA GLN A 159 -8.75 -9.20 8.72
C GLN A 159 -8.37 -10.67 8.90
N GLY A 160 -9.37 -11.55 9.05
CA GLY A 160 -9.17 -13.00 9.16
C GLY A 160 -8.49 -13.58 7.91
N CYS A 161 -8.95 -13.19 6.71
CA CYS A 161 -8.32 -13.60 5.45
C CYS A 161 -6.87 -13.10 5.34
N TYR A 162 -6.61 -11.85 5.73
CA TYR A 162 -5.26 -11.30 5.72
C TYR A 162 -4.31 -12.04 6.67
N LEU A 163 -4.75 -12.33 7.88
CA LEU A 163 -3.97 -13.15 8.81
C LEU A 163 -3.76 -14.57 8.26
N GLY A 164 -4.83 -15.18 7.72
CA GLY A 164 -4.78 -16.50 7.09
C GLY A 164 -3.76 -16.57 5.97
N TYR A 165 -3.68 -15.54 5.13
CA TYR A 165 -2.68 -15.45 4.08
C TYR A 165 -1.25 -15.67 4.61
N PHE A 166 -0.84 -14.98 5.68
CA PHE A 166 0.51 -15.14 6.24
C PHE A 166 0.73 -16.48 6.92
N TYR A 167 -0.32 -17.08 7.49
CA TYR A 167 -0.21 -18.42 8.07
C TYR A 167 -0.10 -19.51 7.01
N LEU A 168 -0.68 -19.30 5.82
CA LEU A 168 -0.68 -20.26 4.72
C LEU A 168 0.49 -20.06 3.76
N THR A 169 1.13 -18.87 3.75
CA THR A 169 2.21 -18.57 2.82
C THR A 169 3.56 -19.03 3.41
N PRO A 170 4.32 -19.88 2.70
CA PRO A 170 5.67 -20.25 3.11
C PRO A 170 6.58 -19.01 3.05
N ASN A 171 7.54 -18.94 3.98
CA ASN A 171 8.55 -17.87 4.04
C ASN A 171 7.95 -16.44 4.15
N SER A 172 6.80 -16.29 4.79
CA SER A 172 6.34 -14.96 5.15
C SER A 172 7.33 -14.34 6.14
N GLY A 173 7.71 -13.07 5.96
CA GLY A 173 8.67 -12.38 6.83
C GLY A 173 8.32 -12.41 8.33
N TYR A 174 7.07 -12.72 8.68
CA TYR A 174 6.64 -12.98 10.05
C TYR A 174 7.35 -14.21 10.64
N PHE A 175 7.42 -15.30 9.89
CA PHE A 175 8.10 -16.53 10.35
C PHE A 175 9.62 -16.38 10.38
N GLU A 176 10.20 -15.56 9.51
CA GLU A 176 11.63 -15.26 9.56
C GLU A 176 12.01 -14.58 10.87
N VAL A 177 11.24 -13.60 11.32
CA VAL A 177 11.48 -12.94 12.63
C VAL A 177 11.31 -13.90 13.79
N VAL A 178 10.25 -14.74 13.78
CA VAL A 178 10.04 -15.75 14.82
C VAL A 178 11.15 -16.81 14.81
N GLN A 179 11.66 -17.17 13.62
CA GLN A 179 12.73 -18.12 13.43
C GLN A 179 14.08 -17.62 14.00
N LEU A 180 14.33 -16.31 13.92
CA LEU A 180 15.51 -15.68 14.54
C LEU A 180 15.45 -15.72 16.07
N ILE A 181 14.25 -15.61 16.65
CA ILE A 181 14.07 -15.58 18.12
C ILE A 181 13.96 -17.00 18.70
N LYS A 182 13.17 -17.87 18.08
CA LYS A 182 12.92 -19.25 18.49
C LYS A 182 12.67 -20.18 17.29
N PRO A 183 13.72 -20.77 16.72
CA PRO A 183 13.64 -21.60 15.50
C PRO A 183 12.63 -22.76 15.59
N HIS A 184 12.53 -23.40 16.74
CA HIS A 184 11.59 -24.53 16.94
C HIS A 184 10.12 -24.08 16.97
N LEU A 185 9.85 -22.87 17.49
CA LEU A 185 8.48 -22.34 17.60
C LEU A 185 7.92 -21.93 16.22
N ALA A 186 8.76 -21.42 15.34
CA ALA A 186 8.36 -21.01 14.00
C ALA A 186 7.79 -22.17 13.20
N LYS A 187 8.43 -23.34 13.26
CA LYS A 187 7.94 -24.56 12.59
C LYS A 187 6.62 -25.07 13.18
N GLN A 188 6.43 -24.97 14.49
CA GLN A 188 5.22 -25.45 15.17
C GLN A 188 4.01 -24.54 14.97
N LEU A 189 4.23 -23.23 14.84
CA LEU A 189 3.17 -22.23 14.65
C LEU A 189 2.74 -22.07 13.19
N SER A 190 3.51 -22.62 12.25
CA SER A 190 3.17 -22.49 10.83
C SER A 190 2.09 -23.49 10.43
N LEU A 191 0.90 -23.00 10.11
CA LEU A 191 -0.18 -23.82 9.53
C LEU A 191 0.28 -24.47 8.21
N PHE A 192 1.13 -23.78 7.46
CA PHE A 192 1.77 -24.28 6.24
C PHE A 192 2.48 -25.62 6.50
N TYR A 193 3.34 -25.69 7.53
CA TYR A 193 4.03 -26.93 7.89
C TYR A 193 3.06 -28.04 8.34
N ALA A 194 2.01 -27.68 9.06
CA ALA A 194 1.00 -28.65 9.49
C ALA A 194 0.21 -29.22 8.28
N LEU A 195 -0.18 -28.39 7.33
CA LEU A 195 -0.92 -28.79 6.14
C LEU A 195 -0.05 -29.57 5.15
N ASN A 196 1.23 -29.19 5.01
CA ASN A 196 2.20 -29.95 4.19
C ASN A 196 2.39 -31.36 4.76
N LYS A 197 2.44 -31.51 6.09
CA LYS A 197 2.52 -32.80 6.78
C LYS A 197 1.27 -33.67 6.54
N LEU A 198 0.12 -33.06 6.23
CA LEU A 198 -1.13 -33.74 5.83
C LEU A 198 -1.20 -34.06 4.35
N GLY A 199 -0.14 -33.78 3.57
CA GLY A 199 -0.04 -34.11 2.15
C GLY A 199 -0.61 -33.07 1.20
N LEU A 200 -0.94 -31.86 1.67
CA LEU A 200 -1.34 -30.76 0.78
C LEU A 200 -0.10 -30.18 0.09
N SER A 201 -0.13 -30.11 -1.25
CA SER A 201 0.99 -29.55 -2.01
C SER A 201 1.11 -28.05 -1.83
N ASP A 202 2.36 -27.51 -1.93
CA ASP A 202 2.66 -26.08 -1.83
C ASP A 202 1.83 -25.23 -2.82
N ASN A 203 1.58 -25.74 -4.02
CA ASN A 203 0.79 -25.06 -5.05
C ASN A 203 -0.70 -24.92 -4.65
N ILE A 204 -1.27 -25.92 -4.00
CA ILE A 204 -2.65 -25.87 -3.51
C ILE A 204 -2.78 -24.83 -2.40
N MET A 205 -1.83 -24.81 -1.47
CA MET A 205 -1.83 -23.87 -0.36
C MET A 205 -1.64 -22.40 -0.82
N LEU A 206 -0.76 -22.18 -1.80
CA LEU A 206 -0.59 -20.86 -2.41
C LEU A 206 -1.87 -20.42 -3.13
N ASN A 207 -2.52 -21.29 -3.90
CA ASN A 207 -3.75 -20.94 -4.59
C ASN A 207 -4.88 -20.62 -3.60
N ILE A 208 -5.03 -21.38 -2.51
CA ILE A 208 -6.04 -21.08 -1.47
C ILE A 208 -5.76 -19.74 -0.78
N SER A 209 -4.50 -19.36 -0.60
CA SER A 209 -4.15 -18.09 0.05
C SER A 209 -4.38 -16.85 -0.84
N PHE A 210 -4.47 -17.05 -2.18
CA PHE A 210 -4.72 -15.98 -3.15
C PHE A 210 -6.18 -15.83 -3.57
N THR A 211 -7.04 -16.82 -3.33
CA THR A 211 -8.49 -16.75 -3.60
C THR A 211 -9.26 -16.24 -2.41
#